data_5747e810e8c138a4d56c651918bd64c0
#
_entry.id   5747e810e8c138a4d56c651918bd64c0
#
_cell.length_a   1.000
_cell.length_b   1.000
_cell.length_c   1.000
_cell.angle_alpha   90.00
_cell.angle_beta   90.00
_cell.angle_gamma   90.00
#
_symmetry.space_group_name_H-M   'P 1'
#
loop_
_entity.id
_entity.type
_entity.pdbx_description
1 polymer ?
#
loop_
_entity_poly.entity_id
_entity_poly.type
_entity_poly.pdbx_seq_one_letter_code
_entity_poly.pdbx_strand_id
1 'polypeptide(L)'
;GTRGTGKTTCAKLMAKALNCLSPEDGEPCGQCRNCKLAEEDSLYDIVEIDAASKSRVEDVRGLIEEVVYAPAVGKYKVYIVDEVHMMTGNAFNALLKTLEEPPAYVVFILATTEVQKIPATILSRCQRFDFKRLSPETIAKKLLRIAESEGFELDADAAHYIGVLADGACRDAESILEMCQTAGKVTVPLVQQLTGMAGVGQLTEIMDAAAAGDTGAVLEAVDRLYEGSKKMDLL
;
A
#
# COMPACT_ATOMS: atom_id res chain seq x y z
N GLY A 1 2.86 7.37 -6.52
CA GLY A 1 2.46 6.00 -6.89
C GLY A 1 1.06 5.67 -6.43
N THR A 2 0.42 4.64 -7.02
CA THR A 2 -0.95 4.21 -6.64
C THR A 2 -1.02 3.67 -5.21
N ARG A 3 -2.25 3.55 -4.67
CA ARG A 3 -2.49 2.96 -3.34
C ARG A 3 -2.02 1.49 -3.31
N GLY A 4 -1.61 1.01 -2.15
CA GLY A 4 -1.27 -0.41 -1.94
C GLY A 4 0.05 -0.88 -2.56
N THR A 5 0.92 0.03 -3.07
CA THR A 5 2.22 -0.31 -3.69
C THR A 5 3.39 -0.35 -2.72
N GLY A 6 3.17 -0.26 -1.40
CA GLY A 6 4.20 -0.38 -0.37
C GLY A 6 4.92 0.91 0.00
N LYS A 7 4.39 2.11 -0.33
CA LYS A 7 5.02 3.40 0.01
C LYS A 7 5.30 3.56 1.49
N THR A 8 4.28 3.40 2.33
CA THR A 8 4.39 3.53 3.78
C THR A 8 5.29 2.44 4.38
N THR A 9 5.22 1.22 3.85
CA THR A 9 6.10 0.11 4.24
C THR A 9 7.57 0.43 3.95
N CYS A 10 7.88 0.94 2.76
CA CYS A 10 9.25 1.37 2.41
C CYS A 10 9.71 2.56 3.27
N ALA A 11 8.80 3.50 3.59
CA ALA A 11 9.10 4.60 4.50
C ALA A 11 9.50 4.09 5.90
N LYS A 12 8.75 3.13 6.45
CA LYS A 12 9.07 2.47 7.74
C LYS A 12 10.39 1.71 7.69
N LEU A 13 10.64 0.96 6.62
CA LEU A 13 11.91 0.25 6.43
C LEU A 13 13.09 1.21 6.34
N MET A 14 12.96 2.32 5.62
CA MET A 14 13.98 3.36 5.53
C MET A 14 14.23 4.00 6.89
N ALA A 15 13.18 4.33 7.66
CA ALA A 15 13.30 4.88 9.00
C ALA A 15 14.01 3.90 9.96
N LYS A 16 13.70 2.60 9.86
CA LYS A 16 14.35 1.53 10.60
C LYS A 16 15.84 1.41 10.23
N ALA A 17 16.17 1.47 8.93
CA ALA A 17 17.54 1.38 8.44
C ALA A 17 18.39 2.57 8.90
N LEU A 18 17.84 3.81 8.85
CA LEU A 18 18.50 5.04 9.33
C LEU A 18 18.85 4.98 10.81
N ASN A 19 18.04 4.31 11.63
CA ASN A 19 18.23 4.16 13.07
C ASN A 19 18.82 2.82 13.48
N CYS A 20 19.15 1.96 12.52
CA CYS A 20 19.79 0.68 12.79
C CYS A 20 21.21 0.88 13.33
N LEU A 21 21.59 0.11 14.36
CA LEU A 21 22.93 0.18 14.96
C LEU A 21 24.02 -0.50 14.11
N SER A 22 23.62 -1.43 13.23
CA SER A 22 24.51 -2.21 12.37
C SER A 22 23.83 -2.50 11.04
N PRO A 23 23.58 -1.48 10.20
CA PRO A 23 22.98 -1.69 8.87
C PRO A 23 24.00 -2.41 7.96
N GLU A 24 23.51 -3.34 7.14
CA GLU A 24 24.29 -4.06 6.13
C GLU A 24 23.78 -3.67 4.74
N ASP A 25 24.63 -3.14 3.88
CA ASP A 25 24.30 -2.68 2.51
C ASP A 25 23.06 -1.76 2.43
N GLY A 26 22.82 -0.96 3.48
CA GLY A 26 21.66 -0.07 3.58
C GLY A 26 20.39 -0.72 4.14
N GLU A 27 20.39 -2.03 4.39
CA GLU A 27 19.28 -2.76 4.97
C GLU A 27 19.38 -2.76 6.51
N PRO A 28 18.25 -2.71 7.24
CA PRO A 28 18.26 -2.83 8.69
C PRO A 28 18.57 -4.26 9.12
N CYS A 29 19.44 -4.45 10.11
CA CYS A 29 19.86 -5.79 10.56
C CYS A 29 18.74 -6.65 11.19
N GLY A 30 17.58 -6.06 11.54
CA GLY A 30 16.44 -6.74 12.16
C GLY A 30 16.65 -7.22 13.60
N GLN A 31 17.89 -7.26 14.12
CA GLN A 31 18.21 -7.89 15.40
C GLN A 31 18.61 -6.92 16.49
N CYS A 32 19.11 -5.73 16.16
CA CYS A 32 19.52 -4.75 17.15
C CYS A 32 18.33 -4.18 17.93
N ARG A 33 18.60 -3.55 19.06
CA ARG A 33 17.57 -2.95 19.92
C ARG A 33 16.67 -1.98 19.15
N ASN A 34 17.24 -1.12 18.33
CA ASN A 34 16.47 -0.12 17.58
C ASN A 34 15.58 -0.75 16.51
N CYS A 35 16.06 -1.82 15.84
CA CYS A 35 15.25 -2.56 14.90
C CYS A 35 14.05 -3.25 15.55
N LYS A 36 14.23 -3.83 16.74
CA LYS A 36 13.14 -4.46 17.51
C LYS A 36 12.12 -3.43 17.97
N LEU A 37 12.58 -2.31 18.54
CA LEU A 37 11.70 -1.21 18.94
C LEU A 37 10.92 -0.63 17.76
N ALA A 38 11.54 -0.53 16.56
CA ALA A 38 10.86 -0.04 15.36
C ALA A 38 9.82 -1.05 14.84
N GLU A 39 10.02 -2.35 15.00
CA GLU A 39 9.02 -3.39 14.69
C GLU A 39 7.80 -3.36 15.60
N GLU A 40 8.02 -3.01 16.86
CA GLU A 40 6.97 -2.88 17.88
C GLU A 40 6.31 -1.49 17.88
N ASP A 41 6.59 -0.63 16.88
CA ASP A 41 6.17 0.78 16.80
C ASP A 41 6.48 1.57 18.11
N SER A 42 7.52 1.13 18.84
CA SER A 42 7.92 1.66 20.16
C SER A 42 9.18 2.56 20.09
N LEU A 43 9.75 2.78 18.92
CA LEU A 43 10.86 3.70 18.73
C LEU A 43 10.36 5.15 18.58
N TYR A 44 10.38 5.91 19.66
CA TYR A 44 9.87 7.31 19.72
C TYR A 44 10.52 8.27 18.72
N ASP A 45 11.68 7.89 18.17
CA ASP A 45 12.38 8.70 17.15
C ASP A 45 11.83 8.46 15.73
N ILE A 46 10.87 7.54 15.55
CA ILE A 46 10.10 7.37 14.32
C ILE A 46 8.66 7.79 14.61
N VAL A 47 8.25 8.89 14.00
CA VAL A 47 6.92 9.48 14.18
C VAL A 47 6.14 9.30 12.90
N GLU A 48 5.05 8.55 12.94
CA GLU A 48 4.14 8.35 11.82
C GLU A 48 2.92 9.27 11.96
N ILE A 49 2.59 9.97 10.89
CA ILE A 49 1.50 10.93 10.83
C ILE A 49 0.67 10.61 9.58
N ASP A 50 -0.60 10.30 9.78
CA ASP A 50 -1.56 10.23 8.71
C ASP A 50 -2.16 11.62 8.47
N ALA A 51 -1.83 12.23 7.33
CA ALA A 51 -2.34 13.54 6.97
C ALA A 51 -3.84 13.55 6.66
N ALA A 52 -4.48 12.39 6.47
CA ALA A 52 -5.94 12.33 6.34
C ALA A 52 -6.65 12.62 7.68
N SER A 53 -6.05 12.22 8.80
CA SER A 53 -6.55 12.47 10.15
C SER A 53 -5.97 13.73 10.80
N LYS A 54 -4.73 14.10 10.44
CA LYS A 54 -3.99 15.27 11.00
C LYS A 54 -3.55 16.22 9.88
N SER A 55 -4.51 16.93 9.28
CA SER A 55 -4.29 17.78 8.11
C SER A 55 -4.18 19.27 8.42
N ARG A 56 -4.49 19.68 9.66
CA ARG A 56 -4.61 21.09 10.05
C ARG A 56 -3.26 21.71 10.35
N VAL A 57 -3.20 23.04 10.27
CA VAL A 57 -1.97 23.78 10.53
C VAL A 57 -1.49 23.63 11.98
N GLU A 58 -2.41 23.47 12.93
CA GLU A 58 -2.14 23.25 14.35
C GLU A 58 -1.37 21.93 14.57
N ASP A 59 -1.79 20.86 13.89
CA ASP A 59 -1.14 19.53 13.97
C ASP A 59 0.31 19.62 13.49
N VAL A 60 0.53 20.33 12.36
CA VAL A 60 1.87 20.52 11.78
C VAL A 60 2.74 21.46 12.64
N ARG A 61 2.15 22.49 13.26
CA ARG A 61 2.90 23.35 14.18
C ARG A 61 3.39 22.60 15.39
N GLY A 62 2.57 21.76 16.00
CA GLY A 62 2.99 20.88 17.08
C GLY A 62 4.17 19.97 16.69
N LEU A 63 4.10 19.40 15.49
CA LEU A 63 5.21 18.62 14.94
C LEU A 63 6.48 19.44 14.76
N ILE A 64 6.39 20.69 14.23
CA ILE A 64 7.53 21.57 14.04
C ILE A 64 8.17 21.96 15.39
N GLU A 65 7.38 22.18 16.43
CA GLU A 65 7.88 22.43 17.79
C GLU A 65 8.65 21.21 18.33
N GLU A 66 8.25 20.00 18.00
CA GLU A 66 8.95 18.77 18.40
C GLU A 66 10.24 18.50 17.59
N VAL A 67 10.37 19.07 16.37
CA VAL A 67 11.56 18.90 15.52
C VAL A 67 12.83 19.47 16.16
N VAL A 68 12.71 20.46 17.04
CA VAL A 68 13.84 21.09 17.73
C VAL A 68 14.54 20.11 18.70
N TYR A 69 13.84 19.09 19.18
CA TYR A 69 14.41 18.14 20.12
C TYR A 69 15.19 17.04 19.39
N ALA A 70 16.42 16.79 19.87
CA ALA A 70 17.25 15.71 19.37
C ALA A 70 16.59 14.32 19.58
N PRO A 71 16.95 13.31 18.77
CA PRO A 71 16.46 11.95 18.97
C PRO A 71 16.84 11.42 20.35
N ALA A 72 15.96 10.62 20.94
CA ALA A 72 16.13 10.08 22.29
C ALA A 72 16.99 8.81 22.31
N VAL A 73 16.87 7.96 21.30
CA VAL A 73 17.51 6.63 21.22
C VAL A 73 18.21 6.42 19.89
N GLY A 74 17.58 6.86 18.80
CA GLY A 74 18.07 6.69 17.44
C GLY A 74 19.14 7.69 17.06
N LYS A 75 19.68 7.53 15.85
CA LYS A 75 20.59 8.52 15.22
C LYS A 75 19.82 9.66 14.60
N TYR A 76 18.64 9.37 14.05
CA TYR A 76 17.79 10.32 13.35
C TYR A 76 16.38 10.32 13.94
N LYS A 77 15.77 11.49 14.00
CA LYS A 77 14.34 11.66 14.24
C LYS A 77 13.65 11.68 12.89
N VAL A 78 12.87 10.63 12.60
CA VAL A 78 12.26 10.41 11.29
C VAL A 78 10.77 10.67 11.37
N TYR A 79 10.28 11.59 10.55
CA TYR A 79 8.86 11.89 10.42
C TYR A 79 8.34 11.29 9.12
N ILE A 80 7.46 10.30 9.23
CA ILE A 80 6.76 9.70 8.10
C ILE A 80 5.38 10.36 8.01
N VAL A 81 5.13 11.12 6.94
CA VAL A 81 3.83 11.74 6.68
C VAL A 81 3.16 11.00 5.54
N ASP A 82 2.17 10.18 5.87
CA ASP A 82 1.40 9.45 4.87
C ASP A 82 0.24 10.29 4.34
N GLU A 83 -0.13 10.05 3.08
CA GLU A 83 -1.12 10.80 2.29
C GLU A 83 -0.96 12.33 2.42
N VAL A 84 0.29 12.79 2.38
CA VAL A 84 0.66 14.20 2.61
C VAL A 84 -0.13 15.19 1.73
N HIS A 85 -0.69 14.77 0.60
CA HIS A 85 -1.55 15.59 -0.25
C HIS A 85 -2.87 16.03 0.42
N MET A 86 -3.24 15.41 1.55
CA MET A 86 -4.40 15.80 2.36
C MET A 86 -4.14 17.00 3.26
N MET A 87 -2.88 17.43 3.41
CA MET A 87 -2.54 18.61 4.19
C MET A 87 -3.08 19.88 3.55
N THR A 88 -3.50 20.82 4.38
CA THR A 88 -3.93 22.15 3.93
C THR A 88 -2.74 22.96 3.40
N GLY A 89 -3.00 23.95 2.51
CA GLY A 89 -1.96 24.85 2.01
C GLY A 89 -1.21 25.59 3.13
N ASN A 90 -1.91 25.97 4.21
CA ASN A 90 -1.29 26.61 5.38
C ASN A 90 -0.39 25.64 6.15
N ALA A 91 -0.73 24.36 6.21
CA ALA A 91 0.11 23.31 6.81
C ALA A 91 1.39 23.09 6.00
N PHE A 92 1.29 23.04 4.67
CA PHE A 92 2.48 23.01 3.79
C PHE A 92 3.38 24.21 4.00
N ASN A 93 2.82 25.44 4.07
CA ASN A 93 3.59 26.65 4.29
C ASN A 93 4.32 26.66 5.66
N ALA A 94 3.69 26.11 6.70
CA ALA A 94 4.34 25.97 8.00
C ALA A 94 5.54 25.01 7.94
N LEU A 95 5.44 23.91 7.16
CA LEU A 95 6.50 22.92 7.02
C LEU A 95 7.69 23.42 6.17
N LEU A 96 7.46 24.37 5.25
CA LEU A 96 8.49 24.84 4.29
C LEU A 96 9.79 25.28 4.97
N LYS A 97 9.71 26.09 6.04
CA LYS A 97 10.90 26.57 6.75
C LYS A 97 11.77 25.45 7.30
N THR A 98 11.12 24.42 7.85
CA THR A 98 11.82 23.24 8.40
C THR A 98 12.39 22.34 7.30
N LEU A 99 11.75 22.29 6.13
CA LEU A 99 12.27 21.55 4.97
C LEU A 99 13.42 22.28 4.27
N GLU A 100 13.49 23.62 4.40
CA GLU A 100 14.61 24.43 3.85
C GLU A 100 15.88 24.24 4.67
N GLU A 101 15.76 24.27 5.99
CA GLU A 101 16.88 24.19 6.93
C GLU A 101 16.56 23.16 8.05
N PRO A 102 16.46 21.86 7.69
CA PRO A 102 16.19 20.84 8.69
C PRO A 102 17.38 20.65 9.63
N PRO A 103 17.17 20.40 10.94
CA PRO A 103 18.24 19.95 11.81
C PRO A 103 18.92 18.71 11.24
N ALA A 104 20.24 18.59 11.40
CA ALA A 104 21.03 17.51 10.79
C ALA A 104 20.60 16.08 11.20
N TYR A 105 19.87 15.96 12.30
CA TYR A 105 19.35 14.71 12.82
C TYR A 105 17.89 14.45 12.41
N VAL A 106 17.25 15.31 11.59
CA VAL A 106 15.84 15.16 11.20
C VAL A 106 15.73 14.70 9.75
N VAL A 107 14.85 13.73 9.52
CA VAL A 107 14.52 13.22 8.19
C VAL A 107 13.01 13.24 8.02
N PHE A 108 12.52 13.84 6.93
CA PHE A 108 11.12 13.77 6.53
C PHE A 108 10.95 12.79 5.39
N ILE A 109 9.98 11.88 5.51
CA ILE A 109 9.56 10.96 4.46
C ILE A 109 8.10 11.25 4.15
N LEU A 110 7.84 11.84 2.98
CA LEU A 110 6.51 12.24 2.56
C LEU A 110 5.96 11.22 1.58
N ALA A 111 4.90 10.51 1.95
CA ALA A 111 4.23 9.54 1.08
C ALA A 111 2.92 10.13 0.53
N THR A 112 2.63 9.87 -0.75
CA THR A 112 1.39 10.33 -1.39
C THR A 112 0.97 9.41 -2.52
N THR A 113 -0.33 9.32 -2.74
CA THR A 113 -0.93 8.73 -3.94
C THR A 113 -1.09 9.78 -5.06
N GLU A 114 -1.13 11.08 -4.72
CA GLU A 114 -1.44 12.17 -5.64
C GLU A 114 -0.35 13.26 -5.61
N VAL A 115 0.77 12.99 -6.29
CA VAL A 115 1.92 13.93 -6.34
C VAL A 115 1.56 15.29 -6.96
N GLN A 116 0.59 15.33 -7.88
CA GLN A 116 0.13 16.55 -8.54
C GLN A 116 -0.53 17.56 -7.58
N LYS A 117 -0.99 17.12 -6.41
CA LYS A 117 -1.55 17.98 -5.36
C LYS A 117 -0.49 18.58 -4.43
N ILE A 118 0.75 18.12 -4.51
CA ILE A 118 1.85 18.63 -3.68
C ILE A 118 2.38 19.94 -4.29
N PRO A 119 2.52 21.02 -3.50
CA PRO A 119 3.09 22.26 -4.00
C PRO A 119 4.50 22.07 -4.56
N ALA A 120 4.80 22.73 -5.68
CA ALA A 120 6.13 22.67 -6.31
C ALA A 120 7.26 23.13 -5.37
N THR A 121 6.94 24.03 -4.44
CA THR A 121 7.88 24.52 -3.40
C THR A 121 8.31 23.42 -2.44
N ILE A 122 7.46 22.43 -2.16
CA ILE A 122 7.80 21.23 -1.37
C ILE A 122 8.59 20.26 -2.24
N LEU A 123 8.09 19.96 -3.45
CA LEU A 123 8.73 18.99 -4.36
C LEU A 123 10.17 19.36 -4.72
N SER A 124 10.48 20.66 -4.85
CA SER A 124 11.83 21.14 -5.16
C SER A 124 12.86 20.91 -4.04
N ARG A 125 12.40 20.61 -2.82
CA ARG A 125 13.24 20.36 -1.62
C ARG A 125 13.29 18.90 -1.22
N CYS A 126 12.61 18.05 -1.97
CA CYS A 126 12.53 16.61 -1.68
C CYS A 126 13.16 15.78 -2.81
N GLN A 127 13.86 14.73 -2.42
CA GLN A 127 14.21 13.69 -3.38
C GLN A 127 12.97 12.84 -3.66
N ARG A 128 12.62 12.67 -4.94
CA ARG A 128 11.43 11.96 -5.37
C ARG A 128 11.74 10.53 -5.76
N PHE A 129 10.91 9.59 -5.27
CA PHE A 129 10.91 8.18 -5.63
C PHE A 129 9.53 7.76 -6.11
N ASP A 130 9.43 7.28 -7.35
CA ASP A 130 8.17 6.88 -7.95
C ASP A 130 7.92 5.37 -7.79
N PHE A 131 6.87 5.03 -7.09
CA PHE A 131 6.39 3.65 -6.95
C PHE A 131 5.48 3.30 -8.13
N LYS A 132 5.85 2.26 -8.87
CA LYS A 132 5.05 1.70 -9.96
C LYS A 132 4.09 0.63 -9.44
N ARG A 133 3.04 0.36 -10.20
CA ARG A 133 2.19 -0.80 -9.97
C ARG A 133 3.01 -2.07 -10.04
N LEU A 134 2.70 -3.02 -9.16
CA LEU A 134 3.34 -4.33 -9.18
C LEU A 134 2.74 -5.19 -10.29
N SER A 135 3.57 -6.02 -10.94
CA SER A 135 3.04 -6.98 -11.91
C SER A 135 2.29 -8.11 -11.17
N PRO A 136 1.28 -8.74 -11.84
CA PRO A 136 0.56 -9.88 -11.28
C PRO A 136 1.51 -11.01 -10.83
N GLU A 137 2.60 -11.25 -11.59
CA GLU A 137 3.59 -12.29 -11.27
C GLU A 137 4.37 -11.94 -9.98
N THR A 138 4.68 -10.66 -9.77
CA THR A 138 5.36 -10.19 -8.56
C THR A 138 4.46 -10.35 -7.33
N ILE A 139 3.19 -10.01 -7.49
CA ILE A 139 2.17 -10.19 -6.44
C ILE A 139 1.99 -11.69 -6.15
N ALA A 140 1.80 -12.52 -7.18
CA ALA A 140 1.64 -13.96 -7.03
C ALA A 140 2.80 -14.61 -6.25
N LYS A 141 4.05 -14.25 -6.59
CA LYS A 141 5.23 -14.72 -5.84
C LYS A 141 5.18 -14.36 -4.37
N LYS A 142 4.72 -13.16 -4.05
CA LYS A 142 4.57 -12.73 -2.64
C LYS A 142 3.48 -13.52 -1.94
N LEU A 143 2.32 -13.70 -2.56
CA LEU A 143 1.20 -14.45 -2.00
C LEU A 143 1.57 -15.91 -1.72
N LEU A 144 2.30 -16.56 -2.62
CA LEU A 144 2.80 -17.93 -2.43
C LEU A 144 3.75 -18.03 -1.23
N ARG A 145 4.65 -17.03 -1.02
CA ARG A 145 5.50 -16.98 0.17
C ARG A 145 4.71 -16.79 1.46
N ILE A 146 3.66 -15.97 1.43
CA ILE A 146 2.76 -15.80 2.58
C ILE A 146 2.07 -17.13 2.89
N ALA A 147 1.50 -17.81 1.89
CA ALA A 147 0.84 -19.08 2.06
C ALA A 147 1.76 -20.15 2.65
N GLU A 148 3.02 -20.21 2.19
CA GLU A 148 4.06 -21.11 2.73
C GLU A 148 4.39 -20.78 4.20
N SER A 149 4.54 -19.49 4.54
CA SER A 149 4.87 -19.06 5.91
C SER A 149 3.72 -19.27 6.89
N GLU A 150 2.48 -19.11 6.45
CA GLU A 150 1.27 -19.29 7.26
C GLU A 150 0.74 -20.73 7.26
N GLY A 151 1.30 -21.60 6.41
CA GLY A 151 1.02 -23.03 6.40
C GLY A 151 -0.32 -23.42 5.78
N PHE A 152 -0.81 -22.71 4.76
CA PHE A 152 -2.02 -23.07 4.02
C PHE A 152 -1.74 -23.28 2.52
N GLU A 153 -2.63 -24.01 1.83
CA GLU A 153 -2.48 -24.32 0.41
C GLU A 153 -3.04 -23.22 -0.48
N LEU A 154 -2.21 -22.71 -1.38
CA LEU A 154 -2.56 -21.74 -2.42
C LEU A 154 -2.09 -22.25 -3.79
N ASP A 155 -3.02 -22.43 -4.71
CA ASP A 155 -2.68 -22.80 -6.08
C ASP A 155 -2.00 -21.63 -6.81
N ALA A 156 -0.98 -21.92 -7.63
CA ALA A 156 -0.22 -20.90 -8.36
C ALA A 156 -1.12 -20.07 -9.30
N ASP A 157 -2.10 -20.71 -9.95
CA ASP A 157 -3.06 -20.03 -10.82
C ASP A 157 -3.98 -19.10 -10.01
N ALA A 158 -4.38 -19.52 -8.80
CA ALA A 158 -5.16 -18.66 -7.89
C ALA A 158 -4.34 -17.45 -7.41
N ALA A 159 -3.08 -17.66 -7.06
CA ALA A 159 -2.17 -16.57 -6.71
C ALA A 159 -2.00 -15.54 -7.85
N HIS A 160 -1.84 -16.03 -9.07
CA HIS A 160 -1.75 -15.17 -10.26
C HIS A 160 -3.08 -14.44 -10.51
N TYR A 161 -4.20 -15.13 -10.41
CA TYR A 161 -5.53 -14.55 -10.59
C TYR A 161 -5.80 -13.44 -9.56
N ILE A 162 -5.48 -13.66 -8.28
CA ILE A 162 -5.53 -12.60 -7.25
C ILE A 162 -4.63 -11.43 -7.64
N GLY A 163 -3.43 -11.69 -8.17
CA GLY A 163 -2.52 -10.66 -8.65
C GLY A 163 -3.10 -9.79 -9.77
N VAL A 164 -3.87 -10.38 -10.67
CA VAL A 164 -4.59 -9.66 -11.74
C VAL A 164 -5.70 -8.79 -11.14
N LEU A 165 -6.53 -9.36 -10.24
CA LEU A 165 -7.63 -8.64 -9.59
C LEU A 165 -7.15 -7.44 -8.78
N ALA A 166 -6.00 -7.54 -8.14
CA ALA A 166 -5.43 -6.49 -7.30
C ALA A 166 -4.88 -5.28 -8.09
N ASP A 167 -4.82 -5.35 -9.42
CA ASP A 167 -4.40 -4.23 -10.31
C ASP A 167 -3.12 -3.53 -9.84
N GLY A 168 -2.13 -4.31 -9.37
CA GLY A 168 -0.84 -3.81 -8.93
C GLY A 168 -0.79 -3.30 -7.48
N ALA A 169 -1.87 -3.44 -6.71
CA ALA A 169 -1.96 -3.07 -5.30
C ALA A 169 -1.75 -4.31 -4.41
N CYS A 170 -0.60 -4.40 -3.75
CA CYS A 170 -0.27 -5.56 -2.92
C CYS A 170 -1.20 -5.74 -1.71
N ARG A 171 -1.65 -4.62 -1.09
CA ARG A 171 -2.60 -4.64 0.03
C ARG A 171 -3.93 -5.27 -0.37
N ASP A 172 -4.44 -4.93 -1.56
CA ASP A 172 -5.72 -5.45 -2.05
C ASP A 172 -5.59 -6.96 -2.34
N ALA A 173 -4.44 -7.40 -2.88
CA ALA A 173 -4.14 -8.82 -3.08
C ALA A 173 -4.08 -9.59 -1.74
N GLU A 174 -3.44 -9.04 -0.72
CA GLU A 174 -3.39 -9.63 0.61
C GLU A 174 -4.77 -9.72 1.25
N SER A 175 -5.61 -8.69 1.10
CA SER A 175 -6.99 -8.70 1.60
C SER A 175 -7.86 -9.77 0.91
N ILE A 176 -7.70 -9.96 -0.41
CA ILE A 176 -8.39 -11.04 -1.14
C ILE A 176 -7.90 -12.40 -0.64
N LEU A 177 -6.58 -12.58 -0.46
CA LEU A 177 -6.02 -13.83 0.04
C LEU A 177 -6.53 -14.18 1.44
N GLU A 178 -6.56 -13.21 2.36
CA GLU A 178 -7.06 -13.36 3.72
C GLU A 178 -8.53 -13.80 3.73
N MET A 179 -9.36 -13.22 2.86
CA MET A 179 -10.75 -13.60 2.70
C MET A 179 -10.89 -15.07 2.22
N CYS A 180 -9.98 -15.52 1.35
CA CYS A 180 -10.02 -16.88 0.79
C CYS A 180 -9.43 -17.94 1.74
N GLN A 181 -8.46 -17.59 2.58
CA GLN A 181 -7.75 -18.50 3.47
C GLN A 181 -8.68 -19.25 4.43
N THR A 182 -9.74 -18.60 4.92
CA THR A 182 -10.69 -19.17 5.88
C THR A 182 -11.53 -20.33 5.32
N ALA A 183 -11.59 -20.47 4.00
CA ALA A 183 -12.40 -21.48 3.32
C ALA A 183 -11.64 -22.78 2.94
N GLY A 184 -10.35 -22.89 3.30
CA GLY A 184 -9.50 -24.06 3.03
C GLY A 184 -8.48 -23.81 1.90
N LYS A 185 -8.26 -24.79 1.01
CA LYS A 185 -7.35 -24.65 -0.11
C LYS A 185 -7.81 -23.54 -1.08
N VAL A 186 -6.94 -22.56 -1.34
CA VAL A 186 -7.26 -21.42 -2.20
C VAL A 186 -7.08 -21.79 -3.66
N THR A 187 -8.20 -21.87 -4.39
CA THR A 187 -8.27 -22.18 -5.82
C THR A 187 -8.93 -21.04 -6.59
N VAL A 188 -8.75 -20.99 -7.92
CA VAL A 188 -9.38 -19.96 -8.78
C VAL A 188 -10.92 -19.92 -8.60
N PRO A 189 -11.66 -21.05 -8.62
CA PRO A 189 -13.11 -21.04 -8.41
C PRO A 189 -13.51 -20.42 -7.05
N LEU A 190 -12.75 -20.73 -5.99
CA LEU A 190 -13.00 -20.15 -4.66
C LEU A 190 -12.81 -18.64 -4.65
N VAL A 191 -11.74 -18.14 -5.27
CA VAL A 191 -11.49 -16.69 -5.38
C VAL A 191 -12.62 -16.00 -6.14
N GLN A 192 -13.07 -16.57 -7.26
CA GLN A 192 -14.19 -16.04 -8.05
C GLN A 192 -15.48 -16.00 -7.23
N GLN A 193 -15.79 -17.07 -6.51
CA GLN A 193 -16.98 -17.16 -5.66
C GLN A 193 -16.99 -16.08 -4.56
N LEU A 194 -15.84 -15.88 -3.90
CA LEU A 194 -15.75 -14.95 -2.76
C LEU A 194 -15.66 -13.49 -3.17
N THR A 195 -14.99 -13.21 -4.29
CA THR A 195 -14.89 -11.83 -4.82
C THR A 195 -16.13 -11.39 -5.57
N GLY A 196 -17.00 -12.32 -5.95
CA GLY A 196 -18.20 -12.04 -6.77
C GLY A 196 -17.85 -11.57 -8.19
N MET A 197 -16.59 -11.70 -8.62
CA MET A 197 -16.17 -11.29 -9.95
C MET A 197 -16.47 -12.39 -10.98
N ALA A 198 -17.08 -11.98 -12.09
CA ALA A 198 -17.29 -12.85 -13.23
C ALA A 198 -15.96 -13.42 -13.73
N GLY A 199 -15.88 -14.72 -13.91
CA GLY A 199 -14.72 -15.34 -14.57
C GLY A 199 -14.57 -14.82 -15.99
N VAL A 200 -13.34 -14.70 -16.49
CA VAL A 200 -13.08 -14.34 -17.89
C VAL A 200 -13.87 -15.21 -18.86
N GLY A 201 -14.08 -16.50 -18.53
CA GLY A 201 -14.88 -17.41 -19.33
C GLY A 201 -16.36 -17.01 -19.46
N GLN A 202 -16.96 -16.48 -18.40
CA GLN A 202 -18.34 -15.99 -18.42
C GLN A 202 -18.50 -14.72 -19.25
N LEU A 203 -17.52 -13.81 -19.17
CA LEU A 203 -17.50 -12.61 -20.01
C LEU A 203 -17.27 -12.98 -21.47
N THR A 204 -16.40 -13.93 -21.78
CA THR A 204 -16.17 -14.43 -23.13
C THR A 204 -17.42 -15.07 -23.69
N GLU A 205 -18.15 -15.87 -22.91
CA GLU A 205 -19.42 -16.48 -23.32
C GLU A 205 -20.46 -15.42 -23.73
N ILE A 206 -20.58 -14.33 -22.96
CA ILE A 206 -21.47 -13.21 -23.30
C ILE A 206 -21.01 -12.53 -24.60
N MET A 207 -19.70 -12.29 -24.74
CA MET A 207 -19.15 -11.63 -25.94
C MET A 207 -19.33 -12.51 -27.17
N ASP A 208 -19.11 -13.83 -27.09
CA ASP A 208 -19.28 -14.76 -28.19
C ASP A 208 -20.76 -14.87 -28.59
N ALA A 209 -21.68 -14.96 -27.62
CA ALA A 209 -23.11 -14.94 -27.88
C ALA A 209 -23.58 -13.63 -28.54
N ALA A 210 -23.06 -12.48 -28.08
CA ALA A 210 -23.34 -11.17 -28.66
C ALA A 210 -22.79 -11.06 -30.10
N ALA A 211 -21.59 -11.57 -30.37
CA ALA A 211 -20.99 -11.60 -31.69
C ALA A 211 -21.76 -12.52 -32.67
N ALA A 212 -22.36 -13.60 -32.15
CA ALA A 212 -23.22 -14.50 -32.91
C ALA A 212 -24.65 -13.92 -33.15
N GLY A 213 -25.00 -12.79 -32.52
CA GLY A 213 -26.34 -12.20 -32.59
C GLY A 213 -27.40 -12.98 -31.80
N ASP A 214 -27.00 -13.91 -30.93
CA ASP A 214 -27.90 -14.71 -30.12
C ASP A 214 -28.31 -13.99 -28.84
N THR A 215 -29.37 -13.20 -28.93
CA THR A 215 -29.90 -12.41 -27.82
C THR A 215 -30.38 -13.31 -26.65
N GLY A 216 -30.89 -14.53 -26.95
CA GLY A 216 -31.33 -15.48 -25.95
C GLY A 216 -30.16 -15.96 -25.08
N ALA A 217 -29.07 -16.41 -25.73
CA ALA A 217 -27.86 -16.84 -25.03
C ALA A 217 -27.20 -15.71 -24.23
N VAL A 218 -27.23 -14.47 -24.73
CA VAL A 218 -26.72 -13.30 -23.97
C VAL A 218 -27.54 -13.10 -22.69
N LEU A 219 -28.88 -13.13 -22.77
CA LEU A 219 -29.74 -12.94 -21.60
C LEU A 219 -29.54 -14.05 -20.56
N GLU A 220 -29.49 -15.31 -21.00
CA GLU A 220 -29.24 -16.45 -20.11
C GLU A 220 -27.87 -16.38 -19.44
N ALA A 221 -26.83 -15.93 -20.17
CA ALA A 221 -25.49 -15.78 -19.59
C ALA A 221 -25.43 -14.62 -18.57
N VAL A 222 -26.16 -13.53 -18.84
CA VAL A 222 -26.29 -12.39 -17.89
C VAL A 222 -27.07 -12.81 -16.65
N ASP A 223 -28.17 -13.55 -16.79
CA ASP A 223 -28.96 -14.04 -15.64
C ASP A 223 -28.14 -14.97 -14.76
N ARG A 224 -27.34 -15.89 -15.34
CA ARG A 224 -26.39 -16.73 -14.58
C ARG A 224 -25.36 -15.93 -13.81
N LEU A 225 -24.84 -14.81 -14.40
CA LEU A 225 -23.94 -13.90 -13.70
C LEU A 225 -24.64 -13.18 -12.55
N TYR A 226 -25.87 -12.75 -12.77
CA TYR A 226 -26.66 -12.02 -11.76
C TYR A 226 -26.99 -12.90 -10.56
N GLU A 227 -27.37 -14.15 -10.78
CA GLU A 227 -27.65 -15.13 -9.71
C GLU A 227 -26.38 -15.50 -8.92
N GLY A 228 -25.20 -15.51 -9.57
CA GLY A 228 -23.91 -15.83 -8.95
C GLY A 228 -23.23 -14.65 -8.24
N SER A 229 -23.62 -13.41 -8.53
CA SER A 229 -22.99 -12.21 -7.99
C SER A 229 -23.87 -11.48 -6.97
N LYS A 230 -23.29 -11.14 -5.81
CA LYS A 230 -24.01 -10.42 -4.74
C LYS A 230 -24.20 -8.92 -5.00
N LYS A 231 -23.65 -8.35 -6.07
CA LYS A 231 -23.78 -6.92 -6.45
C LYS A 231 -23.56 -6.69 -7.94
N MET A 232 -24.37 -5.81 -8.49
CA MET A 232 -24.38 -5.37 -9.90
C MET A 232 -23.34 -4.25 -10.19
N ASP A 233 -22.13 -4.33 -9.64
CA ASP A 233 -21.04 -3.37 -9.91
C ASP A 233 -20.08 -3.89 -10.99
N LEU A 234 -20.60 -4.66 -11.96
CA LEU A 234 -19.80 -5.40 -12.95
C LEU A 234 -19.81 -4.78 -14.36
N LEU A 235 -20.33 -3.56 -14.52
CA LEU A 235 -20.35 -2.86 -15.81
C LEU A 235 -19.60 -1.54 -15.76
#